data_d466a7b6b9334383cc616adac780d39e
#
_entry.id   d466a7b6b9334383cc616adac780d39e
#
_cell.length_a   1.000
_cell.length_b   1.000
_cell.length_c   1.000
_cell.angle_alpha   90.00
_cell.angle_beta   90.00
_cell.angle_gamma   90.00
#
_symmetry.space_group_name_H-M   'P 1'
#
loop_
_entity.id
_entity.type
_entity.pdbx_description
1 polymer ?
#
loop_
_entity_poly.entity_id
_entity_poly.type
_entity_poly.pdbx_seq_one_letter_code
_entity_poly.pdbx_strand_id
1 'polypeptide(L)'
;MKKKIFAGILALAAVLALVCIIFAQGGSGAYVPAADEIALRIQFDTKEDVGLLVYDYRAEDRDYSGGISNADGSLLPSDSENMVVWNREELESTADALALWIRFRVITEYVTPNFENVYPEDITKALEPIAWEARFGQTYTIIITGDRTNGYQAVLHP
;
A
#
# COMPACT_ATOMS: atom_id res chain seq x y z
N MET A 1 16.71 22.62 28.00
CA MET A 1 16.32 21.35 27.39
C MET A 1 14.90 21.32 26.80
N LYS A 2 13.92 22.08 27.27
CA LYS A 2 12.53 22.06 26.77
C LYS A 2 12.32 22.62 25.34
N LYS A 3 13.18 23.53 24.85
CA LYS A 3 13.04 24.12 23.50
C LYS A 3 13.42 23.19 22.33
N LYS A 4 14.27 22.19 22.56
CA LYS A 4 14.69 21.24 21.50
C LYS A 4 13.67 20.13 21.24
N ILE A 5 12.86 19.79 22.24
CA ILE A 5 11.80 18.79 22.12
C ILE A 5 10.62 19.33 21.29
N PHE A 6 10.32 20.62 21.44
CA PHE A 6 9.25 21.27 20.67
C PHE A 6 9.54 21.38 19.18
N ALA A 7 10.82 21.59 18.81
CA ALA A 7 11.23 21.66 17.40
C ALA A 7 11.13 20.29 16.70
N GLY A 8 11.42 19.20 17.41
CA GLY A 8 11.29 17.84 16.86
C GLY A 8 9.84 17.41 16.60
N ILE A 9 8.93 17.78 17.50
CA ILE A 9 7.50 17.46 17.35
C ILE A 9 6.88 18.27 16.21
N LEU A 10 7.30 19.53 16.03
CA LEU A 10 6.81 20.36 14.93
C LEU A 10 7.30 19.87 13.56
N ALA A 11 8.52 19.35 13.47
CA ALA A 11 9.07 18.77 12.24
C ALA A 11 8.36 17.47 11.87
N LEU A 12 8.05 16.61 12.84
CA LEU A 12 7.30 15.35 12.61
C LEU A 12 5.86 15.63 12.15
N ALA A 13 5.20 16.63 12.73
CA ALA A 13 3.86 17.04 12.33
C ALA A 13 3.83 17.65 10.92
N ALA A 14 4.90 18.35 10.51
CA ALA A 14 5.02 18.91 9.16
C ALA A 14 5.24 17.84 8.10
N VAL A 15 5.99 16.78 8.39
CA VAL A 15 6.20 15.64 7.49
C VAL A 15 4.91 14.84 7.31
N LEU A 16 4.16 14.58 8.39
CA LEU A 16 2.84 13.92 8.34
C LEU A 16 1.81 14.77 7.58
N ALA A 17 1.82 16.10 7.72
CA ALA A 17 0.95 16.98 6.97
C ALA A 17 1.30 17.05 5.48
N LEU A 18 2.58 16.94 5.11
CA LEU A 18 3.02 16.95 3.72
C LEU A 18 2.58 15.65 3.00
N VAL A 19 2.65 14.50 3.67
CA VAL A 19 2.15 13.22 3.14
C VAL A 19 0.64 13.26 2.94
N CYS A 20 -0.12 13.86 3.86
CA CYS A 20 -1.58 13.99 3.70
C CYS A 20 -2.00 14.96 2.57
N ILE A 21 -1.20 15.99 2.25
CA ILE A 21 -1.54 16.96 1.19
C ILE A 21 -1.39 16.37 -0.21
N ILE A 22 -0.51 15.39 -0.40
CA ILE A 22 -0.33 14.72 -1.70
C ILE A 22 -1.55 13.87 -2.06
N PHE A 23 -2.30 13.35 -1.08
CA PHE A 23 -3.52 12.56 -1.31
C PHE A 23 -4.80 13.41 -1.48
N ALA A 24 -4.76 14.72 -1.22
CA ALA A 24 -5.94 15.60 -1.30
C ALA A 24 -6.13 16.29 -2.67
N GLN A 25 -5.20 16.10 -3.61
CA GLN A 25 -5.35 16.64 -4.97
C GLN A 25 -5.90 15.56 -5.90
N GLY A 26 -7.20 15.36 -5.87
CA GLY A 26 -7.96 14.61 -6.88
C GLY A 26 -7.84 15.26 -8.27
N GLY A 27 -6.65 15.21 -8.84
CA GLY A 27 -6.44 15.54 -10.25
C GLY A 27 -6.46 14.25 -11.06
N SER A 28 -7.27 14.17 -12.09
CA SER A 28 -7.40 13.06 -13.03
C SER A 28 -6.15 12.84 -13.93
N GLY A 29 -4.96 13.14 -13.42
CA GLY A 29 -3.69 12.82 -14.06
C GLY A 29 -3.13 11.52 -13.48
N ALA A 30 -2.79 10.55 -14.33
CA ALA A 30 -2.09 9.36 -13.88
C ALA A 30 -0.80 9.75 -13.14
N TYR A 31 -0.58 9.18 -11.95
CA TYR A 31 0.67 9.38 -11.22
C TYR A 31 1.85 8.92 -12.07
N VAL A 32 2.87 9.76 -12.19
CA VAL A 32 4.12 9.44 -12.89
C VAL A 32 5.22 9.40 -11.84
N PRO A 33 5.81 8.22 -11.56
CA PRO A 33 6.87 8.11 -10.56
C PRO A 33 8.12 8.88 -10.97
N ALA A 34 8.83 9.44 -10.00
CA ALA A 34 10.15 10.01 -10.21
C ALA A 34 11.16 8.89 -10.56
N ALA A 35 12.35 9.28 -11.05
CA ALA A 35 13.37 8.31 -11.49
C ALA A 35 13.91 7.42 -10.35
N ASP A 36 13.68 7.80 -9.11
CA ASP A 36 14.05 7.08 -7.89
C ASP A 36 12.85 6.44 -7.15
N GLU A 37 11.68 6.40 -7.80
CA GLU A 37 10.47 5.83 -7.25
C GLU A 37 9.99 4.60 -8.05
N ILE A 38 9.35 3.68 -7.35
CA ILE A 38 8.53 2.61 -7.91
C ILE A 38 7.10 2.87 -7.44
N ALA A 39 6.16 2.97 -8.38
CA ALA A 39 4.75 3.13 -8.06
C ALA A 39 4.00 1.80 -8.26
N LEU A 40 3.20 1.41 -7.27
CA LEU A 40 2.28 0.30 -7.36
C LEU A 40 0.85 0.80 -7.26
N ARG A 41 0.12 0.69 -8.36
CA ARG A 41 -1.31 0.94 -8.42
C ARG A 41 -2.04 -0.34 -8.03
N ILE A 42 -2.89 -0.25 -7.03
CA ILE A 42 -3.74 -1.35 -6.57
C ILE A 42 -5.18 -0.98 -6.91
N GLN A 43 -5.76 -1.74 -7.83
CA GLN A 43 -7.12 -1.55 -8.29
C GLN A 43 -8.00 -2.66 -7.74
N PHE A 44 -9.11 -2.30 -7.11
CA PHE A 44 -10.14 -3.25 -6.74
C PHE A 44 -11.13 -3.42 -7.91
N ASP A 45 -11.45 -4.65 -8.22
CA ASP A 45 -12.53 -5.10 -9.09
C ASP A 45 -13.21 -6.28 -8.39
N THR A 46 -13.67 -6.00 -7.17
CA THR A 46 -14.29 -6.97 -6.26
C THR A 46 -15.81 -6.88 -6.33
N LYS A 47 -16.50 -7.91 -5.84
CA LYS A 47 -17.98 -7.89 -5.83
C LYS A 47 -18.58 -7.18 -4.63
N GLU A 48 -17.74 -6.80 -3.67
CA GLU A 48 -18.13 -6.10 -2.44
C GLU A 48 -17.02 -5.19 -1.96
N ASP A 49 -17.38 -4.18 -1.19
CA ASP A 49 -16.45 -3.33 -0.48
C ASP A 49 -15.73 -4.13 0.62
N VAL A 50 -14.48 -3.78 0.91
CA VAL A 50 -13.65 -4.46 1.90
C VAL A 50 -13.21 -3.53 3.01
N GLY A 51 -12.94 -4.07 4.21
CA GLY A 51 -12.57 -3.25 5.37
C GLY A 51 -11.19 -2.63 5.24
N LEU A 52 -10.20 -3.47 4.90
CA LEU A 52 -8.80 -3.06 4.73
C LEU A 52 -8.13 -3.98 3.72
N LEU A 53 -7.04 -3.48 3.15
CA LEU A 53 -6.04 -4.30 2.47
C LEU A 53 -4.73 -4.18 3.24
N VAL A 54 -4.21 -5.29 3.73
CA VAL A 54 -2.87 -5.34 4.31
C VAL A 54 -1.95 -6.16 3.43
N TYR A 55 -0.67 -5.83 3.44
CA TYR A 55 0.30 -6.55 2.63
C TYR A 55 1.66 -6.64 3.32
N ASP A 56 2.30 -7.77 3.12
CA ASP A 56 3.72 -7.98 3.40
C ASP A 56 4.45 -7.94 2.06
N TYR A 57 5.59 -7.27 2.02
CA TYR A 57 6.41 -7.25 0.81
C TYR A 57 7.88 -7.41 1.14
N ARG A 58 8.60 -7.97 0.19
CA ARG A 58 10.05 -8.13 0.25
C ARG A 58 10.67 -7.42 -0.94
N ALA A 59 11.64 -6.57 -0.66
CA ALA A 59 12.51 -5.97 -1.63
C ALA A 59 13.91 -6.54 -1.42
N GLU A 60 14.41 -7.29 -2.41
CA GLU A 60 15.63 -8.08 -2.27
C GLU A 60 15.55 -9.02 -1.05
N ASP A 61 16.39 -8.79 -0.03
CA ASP A 61 16.46 -9.63 1.19
C ASP A 61 15.75 -9.01 2.42
N ARG A 62 14.97 -7.93 2.24
CA ARG A 62 14.33 -7.21 3.34
C ARG A 62 12.84 -7.33 3.30
N ASP A 63 12.27 -7.60 4.48
CA ASP A 63 10.84 -7.73 4.68
C ASP A 63 10.24 -6.42 5.21
N TYR A 64 9.10 -6.04 4.65
CA TYR A 64 8.33 -4.86 4.98
C TYR A 64 6.85 -5.21 5.08
N SER A 65 6.07 -4.32 5.67
CA SER A 65 4.62 -4.45 5.69
C SER A 65 3.94 -3.10 5.49
N GLY A 66 2.71 -3.14 5.00
CA GLY A 66 1.90 -1.96 4.82
C GLY A 66 0.41 -2.29 4.81
N GLY A 67 -0.41 -1.24 4.68
CA GLY A 67 -1.85 -1.41 4.61
C GLY A 67 -2.54 -0.19 4.02
N ILE A 68 -3.77 -0.42 3.55
CA ILE A 68 -4.66 0.60 2.99
C ILE A 68 -5.99 0.50 3.73
N SER A 69 -6.44 1.64 4.24
CA SER A 69 -7.75 1.81 4.87
C SER A 69 -8.23 3.24 4.70
N ASN A 70 -9.53 3.46 4.76
CA ASN A 70 -10.07 4.81 4.86
C ASN A 70 -9.90 5.35 6.28
N ALA A 71 -9.47 6.61 6.40
CA ALA A 71 -9.18 7.25 7.68
C ALA A 71 -10.43 7.41 8.58
N ASP A 72 -11.60 7.43 7.97
CA ASP A 72 -12.89 7.54 8.68
C ASP A 72 -13.49 6.18 9.09
N GLY A 73 -12.80 5.07 8.79
CA GLY A 73 -13.26 3.72 9.07
C GLY A 73 -14.33 3.21 8.11
N SER A 74 -14.62 3.92 7.03
CA SER A 74 -15.47 3.41 5.96
C SER A 74 -14.77 2.29 5.18
N LEU A 75 -15.56 1.44 4.52
CA LEU A 75 -15.03 0.38 3.68
C LEU A 75 -14.32 0.97 2.45
N LEU A 76 -13.32 0.27 1.95
CA LEU A 76 -12.70 0.53 0.66
C LEU A 76 -13.68 0.10 -0.44
N PRO A 77 -14.08 1.00 -1.35
CA PRO A 77 -15.03 0.66 -2.42
C PRO A 77 -14.50 -0.44 -3.34
N SER A 78 -15.40 -1.28 -3.80
CA SER A 78 -15.13 -2.45 -4.64
C SER A 78 -14.53 -2.14 -6.02
N ASP A 79 -14.58 -0.87 -6.45
CA ASP A 79 -14.03 -0.31 -7.69
C ASP A 79 -12.95 0.76 -7.44
N SER A 80 -12.44 0.84 -6.23
CA SER A 80 -11.46 1.88 -5.87
C SER A 80 -10.06 1.59 -6.41
N GLU A 81 -9.30 2.66 -6.54
CA GLU A 81 -7.89 2.63 -6.90
C GLU A 81 -7.05 3.28 -5.80
N ASN A 82 -5.95 2.63 -5.46
CA ASN A 82 -5.02 3.09 -4.44
C ASN A 82 -3.60 3.06 -5.00
N MET A 83 -2.75 3.96 -4.51
CA MET A 83 -1.36 4.05 -4.94
C MET A 83 -0.42 3.86 -3.76
N VAL A 84 0.54 2.98 -3.93
CA VAL A 84 1.69 2.82 -3.03
C VAL A 84 2.93 3.26 -3.80
N VAL A 85 3.76 4.09 -3.20
CA VAL A 85 5.00 4.57 -3.82
C VAL A 85 6.15 4.26 -2.88
N TRP A 86 7.19 3.66 -3.40
CA TRP A 86 8.44 3.40 -2.69
C TRP A 86 9.58 4.13 -3.37
N ASN A 87 10.41 4.81 -2.61
CA ASN A 87 11.62 5.43 -3.12
C ASN A 87 12.88 4.58 -2.82
N ARG A 88 14.00 4.92 -3.46
CA ARG A 88 15.26 4.22 -3.27
C ARG A 88 15.75 4.20 -1.83
N GLU A 89 15.51 5.27 -1.08
CA GLU A 89 15.95 5.39 0.31
C GLU A 89 15.16 4.43 1.20
N GLU A 90 13.84 4.35 1.02
CA GLU A 90 12.97 3.42 1.76
C GLU A 90 13.31 1.96 1.47
N LEU A 91 13.60 1.63 0.21
CA LEU A 91 13.99 0.27 -0.18
C LEU A 91 15.48 0.00 0.03
N GLU A 92 16.25 1.01 0.47
CA GLU A 92 17.71 0.96 0.68
C GLU A 92 18.46 0.31 -0.50
N SER A 93 18.02 0.60 -1.73
CA SER A 93 18.57 0.00 -2.94
C SER A 93 19.30 1.01 -3.81
N THR A 94 20.46 0.60 -4.32
CA THR A 94 21.24 1.36 -5.31
C THR A 94 21.11 0.79 -6.73
N ALA A 95 20.43 -0.34 -6.89
CA ALA A 95 20.21 -0.98 -8.18
C ALA A 95 19.15 -0.21 -9.01
N ASP A 96 19.18 -0.39 -10.34
CA ASP A 96 18.16 0.18 -11.24
C ASP A 96 16.89 -0.67 -11.30
N ALA A 97 17.01 -1.95 -10.94
CA ALA A 97 15.91 -2.89 -10.81
C ALA A 97 16.15 -3.78 -9.60
N LEU A 98 15.07 -4.24 -9.00
CA LEU A 98 15.14 -5.14 -7.84
C LEU A 98 14.03 -6.19 -7.90
N ALA A 99 14.27 -7.32 -7.25
CA ALA A 99 13.25 -8.35 -7.07
C ALA A 99 12.26 -7.88 -6.00
N LEU A 100 11.00 -7.74 -6.39
CA LEU A 100 9.90 -7.49 -5.47
C LEU A 100 9.03 -8.74 -5.34
N TRP A 101 8.61 -9.01 -4.12
CA TRP A 101 7.62 -10.02 -3.77
C TRP A 101 6.58 -9.35 -2.87
N ILE A 102 5.29 -9.57 -3.11
CA ILE A 102 4.20 -9.04 -2.30
C ILE A 102 3.13 -10.08 -2.07
N ARG A 103 2.58 -10.11 -0.87
CA ARG A 103 1.43 -10.94 -0.50
C ARG A 103 0.37 -10.08 0.17
N PHE A 104 -0.82 -10.09 -0.37
CA PHE A 104 -1.97 -9.37 0.16
C PHE A 104 -2.81 -10.23 1.10
N ARG A 105 -3.47 -9.56 2.02
CA ARG A 105 -4.59 -10.08 2.82
C ARG A 105 -5.72 -9.06 2.74
N VAL A 106 -6.86 -9.49 2.25
CA VAL A 106 -8.10 -8.72 2.29
C VAL A 106 -8.78 -8.97 3.63
N ILE A 107 -9.05 -7.91 4.37
CA ILE A 107 -9.84 -7.94 5.60
C ILE A 107 -11.24 -7.48 5.23
N THR A 108 -12.21 -8.40 5.26
CA THR A 108 -13.54 -8.19 4.68
C THR A 108 -14.42 -7.22 5.46
N GLU A 109 -14.08 -6.97 6.73
CA GLU A 109 -14.78 -6.02 7.59
C GLU A 109 -13.81 -4.97 8.12
N TYR A 110 -14.30 -3.77 8.42
CA TYR A 110 -13.44 -2.78 9.03
C TYR A 110 -13.08 -3.18 10.46
N VAL A 111 -11.80 -3.18 10.74
CA VAL A 111 -11.21 -3.25 12.08
C VAL A 111 -10.12 -2.20 12.19
N THR A 112 -9.90 -1.67 13.37
CA THR A 112 -8.84 -0.67 13.56
C THR A 112 -7.48 -1.26 13.17
N PRO A 113 -6.76 -0.65 12.23
CA PRO A 113 -5.42 -1.10 11.86
C PRO A 113 -4.51 -1.14 13.09
N ASN A 114 -3.66 -2.16 13.15
CA ASN A 114 -2.68 -2.33 14.21
C ASN A 114 -1.28 -2.56 13.63
N PHE A 115 -0.25 -2.27 14.42
CA PHE A 115 1.15 -2.40 13.99
C PHE A 115 1.62 -3.85 13.81
N GLU A 116 0.89 -4.81 14.37
CA GLU A 116 1.23 -6.23 14.28
C GLU A 116 0.64 -6.88 13.02
N ASN A 117 -0.28 -6.20 12.32
CA ASN A 117 -1.01 -6.73 11.16
C ASN A 117 -1.66 -8.10 11.42
N VAL A 118 -2.10 -8.32 12.64
CA VAL A 118 -2.81 -9.53 13.07
C VAL A 118 -4.30 -9.22 13.15
N TYR A 119 -5.09 -9.93 12.37
CA TYR A 119 -6.53 -9.73 12.26
C TYR A 119 -7.27 -11.05 12.47
N PRO A 120 -8.57 -11.02 12.86
CA PRO A 120 -9.37 -12.24 13.03
C PRO A 120 -9.36 -13.10 11.76
N GLU A 121 -9.20 -14.41 11.92
CA GLU A 121 -9.06 -15.35 10.79
C GLU A 121 -10.30 -15.43 9.92
N ASP A 122 -11.48 -15.34 10.51
CA ASP A 122 -12.79 -15.47 9.84
C ASP A 122 -13.04 -14.35 8.80
N ILE A 123 -12.52 -13.15 9.07
CA ILE A 123 -12.61 -11.99 8.17
C ILE A 123 -11.35 -11.77 7.32
N THR A 124 -10.30 -12.56 7.53
CA THR A 124 -9.02 -12.42 6.81
C THR A 124 -8.93 -13.40 5.66
N LYS A 125 -8.71 -12.89 4.45
CA LYS A 125 -8.51 -13.69 3.24
C LYS A 125 -7.12 -13.43 2.67
N ALA A 126 -6.23 -14.40 2.84
CA ALA A 126 -4.88 -14.34 2.26
C ALA A 126 -4.93 -14.67 0.76
N LEU A 127 -4.16 -13.92 -0.02
CA LEU A 127 -4.01 -14.12 -1.46
C LEU A 127 -2.66 -14.79 -1.74
N GLU A 128 -2.58 -15.42 -2.92
CA GLU A 128 -1.30 -15.94 -3.41
C GLU A 128 -0.31 -14.80 -3.63
N PRO A 129 0.97 -15.01 -3.32
CA PRO A 129 1.97 -13.97 -3.50
C PRO A 129 2.29 -13.74 -4.97
N ILE A 130 2.72 -12.53 -5.27
CA ILE A 130 3.17 -12.10 -6.60
C ILE A 130 4.65 -11.70 -6.48
N ALA A 131 5.46 -12.12 -7.46
CA ALA A 131 6.86 -11.76 -7.55
C ALA A 131 7.20 -11.25 -8.95
N TRP A 132 7.97 -10.17 -9.03
CA TRP A 132 8.42 -9.60 -10.31
C TRP A 132 9.73 -8.82 -10.14
N GLU A 133 10.39 -8.52 -11.26
CA GLU A 133 11.47 -7.55 -11.29
C GLU A 133 10.88 -6.14 -11.44
N ALA A 134 11.06 -5.29 -10.45
CA ALA A 134 10.60 -3.92 -10.46
C ALA A 134 11.74 -2.97 -10.82
N ARG A 135 11.43 -1.93 -11.62
CA ARG A 135 12.38 -0.89 -12.04
C ARG A 135 11.97 0.46 -11.49
N PHE A 136 12.93 1.22 -11.01
CA PHE A 136 12.69 2.61 -10.62
C PHE A 136 12.25 3.45 -11.83
N GLY A 137 11.38 4.42 -11.59
CA GLY A 137 10.73 5.22 -12.63
C GLY A 137 9.53 4.54 -13.30
N GLN A 138 9.09 3.36 -12.83
CA GLN A 138 7.98 2.60 -13.42
C GLN A 138 6.78 2.48 -12.50
N THR A 139 5.61 2.38 -13.13
CA THR A 139 4.34 2.05 -12.45
C THR A 139 3.94 0.63 -12.80
N TYR A 140 3.54 -0.13 -11.80
CA TYR A 140 2.97 -1.47 -11.92
C TYR A 140 1.53 -1.44 -11.45
N THR A 141 0.68 -2.27 -12.02
CA THR A 141 -0.73 -2.36 -11.61
C THR A 141 -1.03 -3.76 -11.12
N ILE A 142 -1.62 -3.88 -9.94
CA ILE A 142 -2.18 -5.13 -9.43
C ILE A 142 -3.69 -4.95 -9.34
N ILE A 143 -4.43 -5.88 -9.93
CA ILE A 143 -5.89 -5.92 -9.85
C ILE A 143 -6.28 -7.01 -8.86
N ILE A 144 -7.10 -6.63 -7.87
CA ILE A 144 -7.68 -7.54 -6.87
C ILE A 144 -9.13 -7.79 -7.25
N THR A 145 -9.47 -9.06 -7.49
CA THR A 145 -10.81 -9.51 -7.89
C THR A 145 -11.36 -10.52 -6.90
N GLY A 146 -12.64 -10.85 -7.01
CA GLY A 146 -13.29 -11.90 -6.24
C GLY A 146 -14.26 -11.41 -5.17
N ASP A 147 -14.53 -12.28 -4.20
CA ASP A 147 -15.47 -12.01 -3.10
C ASP A 147 -15.15 -12.88 -1.88
N ARG A 148 -15.79 -12.58 -0.74
CA ARG A 148 -15.60 -13.32 0.53
C ARG A 148 -16.03 -14.79 0.48
N THR A 149 -16.90 -15.14 -0.44
CA THR A 149 -17.46 -16.50 -0.56
C THR A 149 -16.57 -17.39 -1.41
N ASN A 150 -16.10 -16.87 -2.56
CA ASN A 150 -15.31 -17.62 -3.54
C ASN A 150 -13.79 -17.38 -3.39
N GLY A 151 -13.41 -16.43 -2.56
CA GLY A 151 -12.04 -16.01 -2.36
C GLY A 151 -11.66 -14.83 -3.27
N TYR A 152 -10.51 -14.23 -2.94
CA TYR A 152 -9.95 -13.12 -3.70
C TYR A 152 -8.70 -13.57 -4.45
N GLN A 153 -8.39 -12.88 -5.52
CA GLN A 153 -7.18 -13.09 -6.32
C GLN A 153 -6.54 -11.73 -6.62
N ALA A 154 -5.22 -11.73 -6.70
CA ALA A 154 -4.45 -10.55 -7.11
C ALA A 154 -3.59 -10.91 -8.33
N VAL A 155 -3.65 -10.08 -9.37
CA VAL A 155 -2.92 -10.31 -10.63
C VAL A 155 -2.15 -9.06 -11.00
N LEU A 156 -0.84 -9.23 -11.28
CA LEU A 156 0.01 -8.16 -11.78
C LEU A 156 -0.25 -7.97 -13.28
N HIS A 157 -0.49 -6.72 -13.65
CA HIS A 157 -0.55 -6.25 -15.03
C HIS A 157 0.68 -5.37 -15.30
N PRO A 158 1.46 -5.70 -16.33
CA PRO A 158 2.64 -4.93 -16.72
C PRO A 158 2.28 -3.57 -17.30
#